data_0dc4931f9b1926777eef08b5da14cddb
#
_entry.id   0dc4931f9b1926777eef08b5da14cddb
#
_cell.length_a   1.000
_cell.length_b   1.000
_cell.length_c   1.000
_cell.angle_alpha   90.00
_cell.angle_beta   90.00
_cell.angle_gamma   90.00
#
_symmetry.space_group_name_H-M   'P 1'
#
loop_
_entity.id
_entity.type
_entity.pdbx_description
1 polymer ?
#
loop_
_entity_poly.entity_id
_entity_poly.type
_entity_poly.pdbx_seq_one_letter_code
_entity_poly.pdbx_strand_id
1 'polypeptide(L)'
;VKWFQLDADAPDDPKIRAVVYALGVEGFGGLVGLWCHIAKHGRRPGQGIDSRGAPFPLDDLVAATGLPASKFNELVEICTRSGHFRRDVWQMYRGVWIPAMERRADRYSRKLASSSQLPIDWAGQP
;
A
#
# COMPACT_ATOMS: atom_id res chain seq x y z
N VAL A 1 11.87 -5.20 -2.01
CA VAL A 1 12.76 -5.51 -0.88
C VAL A 1 12.40 -6.85 -0.25
N LYS A 2 13.35 -7.44 0.38
CA LYS A 2 13.18 -8.74 1.04
C LYS A 2 12.40 -8.65 2.35
N TRP A 3 12.51 -7.51 3.02
CA TRP A 3 11.82 -7.25 4.28
C TRP A 3 11.60 -5.75 4.40
N PHE A 4 10.68 -5.38 5.28
CA PHE A 4 10.39 -3.99 5.57
C PHE A 4 10.13 -3.83 7.06
N GLN A 5 10.25 -2.59 7.54
CA GLN A 5 10.03 -2.30 8.95
C GLN A 5 8.54 -2.18 9.26
N LEU A 6 8.14 -2.82 10.36
CA LEU A 6 6.82 -2.68 10.93
C LEU A 6 6.97 -2.20 12.37
N ASP A 7 6.37 -1.06 12.70
CA ASP A 7 6.43 -0.55 14.07
C ASP A 7 5.68 -1.48 15.02
N ALA A 8 6.23 -1.67 16.21
CA ALA A 8 5.55 -2.43 17.25
C ALA A 8 4.21 -1.78 17.62
N ASP A 9 4.09 -0.47 17.44
CA ASP A 9 2.87 0.29 17.73
C ASP A 9 1.88 0.29 16.56
N ALA A 10 2.17 -0.40 15.47
CA ALA A 10 1.28 -0.42 14.31
C ALA A 10 -0.16 -0.78 14.65
N PRO A 11 -0.44 -1.79 15.51
CA PRO A 11 -1.82 -2.11 15.88
C PRO A 11 -2.54 -0.96 16.62
N ASP A 12 -1.79 -0.05 17.20
CA ASP A 12 -2.35 1.09 17.94
C ASP A 12 -2.54 2.33 17.05
N ASP A 13 -2.04 2.31 15.83
CA ASP A 13 -2.20 3.41 14.87
C ASP A 13 -3.69 3.55 14.54
N PRO A 14 -4.28 4.76 14.68
CA PRO A 14 -5.70 4.97 14.38
C PRO A 14 -6.12 4.51 12.99
N LYS A 15 -5.24 4.63 12.00
CA LYS A 15 -5.53 4.21 10.62
C LYS A 15 -5.68 2.69 10.52
N ILE A 16 -4.84 1.96 11.25
CA ILE A 16 -4.88 0.50 11.27
C ILE A 16 -6.03 0.02 12.15
N ARG A 17 -6.27 0.69 13.28
CA ARG A 17 -7.40 0.36 14.15
C ARG A 17 -8.74 0.50 13.41
N ALA A 18 -8.84 1.48 12.51
CA ALA A 18 -10.04 1.64 11.69
C ALA A 18 -10.31 0.40 10.83
N VAL A 19 -9.25 -0.20 10.29
CA VAL A 19 -9.35 -1.45 9.52
C VAL A 19 -9.81 -2.60 10.41
N VAL A 20 -9.19 -2.76 11.57
CA VAL A 20 -9.54 -3.83 12.52
C VAL A 20 -10.97 -3.67 13.01
N TYR A 21 -11.38 -2.44 13.31
CA TYR A 21 -12.73 -2.15 13.77
C TYR A 21 -13.79 -2.53 12.71
N ALA A 22 -13.55 -2.21 11.46
CA ALA A 22 -14.53 -2.44 10.40
C ALA A 22 -14.48 -3.86 9.84
N LEU A 23 -13.30 -4.46 9.73
CA LEU A 23 -13.11 -5.72 9.01
C LEU A 23 -12.54 -6.84 9.90
N GLY A 24 -12.25 -6.55 11.16
CA GLY A 24 -11.71 -7.53 12.07
C GLY A 24 -10.27 -7.94 11.77
N VAL A 25 -9.85 -9.05 12.36
CA VAL A 25 -8.49 -9.58 12.20
C VAL A 25 -8.21 -9.93 10.74
N GLU A 26 -9.22 -10.38 10.01
CA GLU A 26 -9.08 -10.70 8.58
C GLU A 26 -8.69 -9.47 7.78
N GLY A 27 -9.27 -8.31 8.09
CA GLY A 27 -8.90 -7.06 7.43
C GLY A 27 -7.47 -6.67 7.72
N PHE A 28 -7.02 -6.82 8.96
CA PHE A 28 -5.63 -6.56 9.31
C PHE A 28 -4.68 -7.52 8.59
N GLY A 29 -5.03 -8.82 8.57
CA GLY A 29 -4.24 -9.81 7.83
C GLY A 29 -4.16 -9.49 6.34
N GLY A 30 -5.27 -9.04 5.76
CA GLY A 30 -5.29 -8.61 4.36
C GLY A 30 -4.38 -7.42 4.12
N LEU A 31 -4.38 -6.45 5.03
CA LEU A 31 -3.51 -5.28 4.93
C LEU A 31 -2.03 -5.69 5.01
N VAL A 32 -1.69 -6.58 5.92
CA VAL A 32 -0.32 -7.11 6.04
C VAL A 32 0.09 -7.82 4.74
N GLY A 33 -0.79 -8.63 4.17
CA GLY A 33 -0.53 -9.30 2.90
C GLY A 33 -0.25 -8.31 1.78
N LEU A 34 -1.01 -7.22 1.75
CA LEU A 34 -0.81 -6.16 0.77
C LEU A 34 0.55 -5.46 0.97
N TRP A 35 0.91 -5.14 2.20
CA TRP A 35 2.22 -4.57 2.52
C TRP A 35 3.35 -5.49 2.04
N CYS A 36 3.24 -6.78 2.31
CA CYS A 36 4.25 -7.76 1.90
C CYS A 36 4.38 -7.83 0.39
N HIS A 37 3.26 -7.81 -0.33
CA HIS A 37 3.26 -7.85 -1.78
C HIS A 37 3.96 -6.62 -2.37
N ILE A 38 3.62 -5.43 -1.86
CA ILE A 38 4.22 -4.18 -2.32
C ILE A 38 5.72 -4.16 -1.99
N ALA A 39 6.10 -4.59 -0.80
CA ALA A 39 7.51 -4.62 -0.41
C ALA A 39 8.31 -5.61 -1.27
N LYS A 40 7.74 -6.78 -1.54
CA LYS A 40 8.44 -7.85 -2.26
C LYS A 40 8.57 -7.56 -3.76
N HIS A 41 7.50 -7.06 -4.37
CA HIS A 41 7.42 -6.92 -5.83
C HIS A 41 7.49 -5.49 -6.31
N GLY A 42 7.39 -4.52 -5.41
CA GLY A 42 7.40 -3.12 -5.75
C GLY A 42 8.78 -2.63 -6.16
N ARG A 43 8.80 -1.71 -7.13
CA ARG A 43 10.03 -1.05 -7.55
C ARG A 43 10.58 -0.16 -6.43
N ARG A 44 9.71 0.47 -5.66
CA ARG A 44 10.07 1.37 -4.57
C ARG A 44 9.20 1.09 -3.35
N PRO A 45 9.75 1.27 -2.14
CA PRO A 45 8.98 1.03 -0.92
C PRO A 45 7.72 1.88 -0.85
N GLY A 46 6.60 1.23 -0.54
CA GLY A 46 5.32 1.90 -0.38
C GLY A 46 4.57 2.23 -1.65
N GLN A 47 5.20 2.08 -2.81
CA GLN A 47 4.57 2.38 -4.09
C GLN A 47 4.15 1.10 -4.77
N GLY A 48 2.87 1.01 -5.12
CA GLY A 48 2.31 -0.17 -5.78
C GLY A 48 2.62 -0.21 -7.27
N ILE A 49 3.90 -0.15 -7.60
CA ILE A 49 4.42 -0.17 -8.97
C ILE A 49 5.39 -1.34 -9.08
N ASP A 50 5.28 -2.12 -10.16
CA ASP A 50 6.17 -3.26 -10.38
C ASP A 50 7.56 -2.81 -10.86
N SER A 51 8.45 -3.76 -11.08
CA SER A 51 9.83 -3.47 -11.49
C SER A 51 9.92 -2.76 -12.84
N ARG A 52 8.87 -2.83 -13.65
CA ARG A 52 8.80 -2.15 -14.96
C ARG A 52 8.14 -0.78 -14.89
N GLY A 53 7.72 -0.35 -13.71
CA GLY A 53 7.11 0.95 -13.52
C GLY A 53 5.60 0.98 -13.76
N ALA A 54 4.96 -0.16 -13.93
CA ALA A 54 3.52 -0.25 -14.12
C ALA A 54 2.82 -0.48 -12.78
N PRO A 55 1.62 0.09 -12.57
CA PRO A 55 0.83 -0.23 -11.39
C PRO A 55 0.53 -1.73 -11.35
N PHE A 56 0.50 -2.30 -10.14
CA PHE A 56 0.10 -3.69 -9.99
C PHE A 56 -1.34 -3.88 -10.50
N PRO A 57 -1.62 -4.95 -11.23
CA PRO A 57 -3.00 -5.27 -11.61
C PRO A 57 -3.88 -5.40 -10.36
N LEU A 58 -5.12 -4.95 -10.48
CA LEU A 58 -6.07 -4.98 -9.36
C LEU A 58 -6.26 -6.39 -8.82
N ASP A 59 -6.35 -7.39 -9.72
CA ASP A 59 -6.52 -8.78 -9.32
C ASP A 59 -5.36 -9.28 -8.46
N ASP A 60 -4.14 -8.83 -8.74
CA ASP A 60 -2.97 -9.19 -7.94
C ASP A 60 -3.06 -8.59 -6.55
N LEU A 61 -3.55 -7.35 -6.45
CA LEU A 61 -3.73 -6.71 -5.15
C LEU A 61 -4.80 -7.41 -4.33
N VAL A 62 -5.90 -7.78 -4.95
CA VAL A 62 -6.96 -8.54 -4.27
C VAL A 62 -6.41 -9.88 -3.78
N ALA A 63 -5.70 -10.60 -4.64
CA ALA A 63 -5.12 -11.89 -4.28
C ALA A 63 -4.12 -11.76 -3.13
N ALA A 64 -3.33 -10.68 -3.12
CA ALA A 64 -2.35 -10.45 -2.06
C ALA A 64 -2.98 -10.31 -0.68
N THR A 65 -4.19 -9.78 -0.61
CA THR A 65 -4.90 -9.63 0.67
C THR A 65 -5.53 -10.94 1.15
N GLY A 66 -5.81 -11.88 0.25
CA GLY A 66 -6.57 -13.08 0.59
C GLY A 66 -8.03 -12.82 0.93
N LEU A 67 -8.52 -11.61 0.69
CA LEU A 67 -9.91 -11.23 1.00
C LEU A 67 -10.78 -11.39 -0.23
N PRO A 68 -12.10 -11.62 -0.04
CA PRO A 68 -13.05 -11.49 -1.15
C PRO A 68 -13.02 -10.07 -1.72
N ALA A 69 -13.35 -9.91 -3.00
CA ALA A 69 -13.28 -8.62 -3.66
C ALA A 69 -14.08 -7.53 -2.93
N SER A 70 -15.25 -7.85 -2.39
CA SER A 70 -16.06 -6.89 -1.63
C SER A 70 -15.33 -6.38 -0.39
N LYS A 71 -14.65 -7.28 0.32
CA LYS A 71 -13.87 -6.90 1.51
C LYS A 71 -12.63 -6.13 1.15
N PHE A 72 -11.98 -6.48 0.04
CA PHE A 72 -10.87 -5.70 -0.49
C PHE A 72 -11.30 -4.25 -0.78
N ASN A 73 -12.46 -4.07 -1.41
CA ASN A 73 -12.96 -2.73 -1.71
C ASN A 73 -13.22 -1.94 -0.42
N GLU A 74 -13.78 -2.57 0.60
CA GLU A 74 -13.96 -1.93 1.90
C GLU A 74 -12.61 -1.54 2.52
N LEU A 75 -11.63 -2.43 2.45
CA LEU A 75 -10.27 -2.17 2.97
C LEU A 75 -9.67 -0.94 2.29
N VAL A 76 -9.73 -0.89 0.97
CA VAL A 76 -9.18 0.25 0.21
C VAL A 76 -9.92 1.54 0.58
N GLU A 77 -11.24 1.49 0.71
CA GLU A 77 -12.02 2.67 1.09
C GLU A 77 -11.62 3.19 2.46
N ILE A 78 -11.46 2.30 3.44
CA ILE A 78 -11.04 2.69 4.78
C ILE A 78 -9.64 3.29 4.74
N CYS A 79 -8.72 2.67 4.01
CA CYS A 79 -7.33 3.13 3.95
C CYS A 79 -7.18 4.44 3.18
N THR A 80 -7.98 4.68 2.16
CA THR A 80 -7.94 5.96 1.44
C THR A 80 -8.57 7.07 2.27
N ARG A 81 -9.65 6.77 2.96
CA ARG A 81 -10.33 7.75 3.81
C ARG A 81 -9.47 8.16 5.01
N SER A 82 -8.75 7.22 5.59
CA SER A 82 -7.89 7.50 6.74
C SER A 82 -6.54 8.12 6.35
N GLY A 83 -6.19 8.12 5.07
CA GLY A 83 -4.91 8.60 4.58
C GLY A 83 -3.77 7.58 4.65
N HIS A 84 -4.05 6.33 5.00
CA HIS A 84 -3.03 5.28 4.95
C HIS A 84 -2.57 5.04 3.51
N PHE A 85 -3.51 5.03 2.57
CA PHE A 85 -3.21 5.07 1.13
C PHE A 85 -3.39 6.49 0.61
N ARG A 86 -2.62 6.87 -0.37
CA ARG A 86 -2.84 8.15 -1.06
C ARG A 86 -4.13 8.07 -1.86
N ARG A 87 -5.07 8.94 -1.51
CA ARG A 87 -6.38 8.98 -2.17
C ARG A 87 -6.26 9.32 -3.66
N ASP A 88 -5.42 10.29 -4.00
CA ASP A 88 -5.25 10.74 -5.38
C ASP A 88 -4.75 9.62 -6.28
N VAL A 89 -3.80 8.82 -5.80
CA VAL A 89 -3.26 7.70 -6.56
C VAL A 89 -4.35 6.64 -6.80
N TRP A 90 -5.13 6.32 -5.77
CA TRP A 90 -6.20 5.34 -5.93
C TRP A 90 -7.29 5.84 -6.88
N GLN A 91 -7.70 7.10 -6.75
CA GLN A 91 -8.79 7.65 -7.56
C GLN A 91 -8.41 7.79 -9.03
N MET A 92 -7.18 8.19 -9.32
CA MET A 92 -6.75 8.44 -10.69
C MET A 92 -6.25 7.18 -11.40
N TYR A 93 -5.57 6.30 -10.67
CA TYR A 93 -4.85 5.19 -11.31
C TYR A 93 -5.26 3.82 -10.78
N ARG A 94 -6.12 3.75 -9.77
CA ARG A 94 -6.44 2.52 -9.03
C ARG A 94 -5.18 1.84 -8.51
N GLY A 95 -4.20 2.65 -8.15
CA GLY A 95 -2.95 2.20 -7.59
C GLY A 95 -2.87 2.46 -6.09
N VAL A 96 -2.01 1.71 -5.42
CA VAL A 96 -1.80 1.83 -3.98
C VAL A 96 -0.46 2.52 -3.74
N TRP A 97 -0.48 3.57 -2.94
CA TRP A 97 0.72 4.23 -2.48
C TRP A 97 0.58 4.47 -0.99
N ILE A 98 1.51 3.91 -0.21
CA ILE A 98 1.49 3.95 1.25
C ILE A 98 2.63 4.83 1.75
N PRO A 99 2.36 6.13 2.04
CA PRO A 99 3.42 7.05 2.47
C PRO A 99 4.15 6.59 3.73
N ALA A 100 3.45 5.96 4.66
CA ALA A 100 4.06 5.48 5.89
C ALA A 100 5.13 4.42 5.62
N MET A 101 4.89 3.50 4.69
CA MET A 101 5.86 2.49 4.31
C MET A 101 7.08 3.13 3.63
N GLU A 102 6.86 4.13 2.78
CA GLU A 102 7.93 4.87 2.14
C GLU A 102 8.82 5.56 3.16
N ARG A 103 8.21 6.20 4.15
CA ARG A 103 8.96 6.90 5.21
C ARG A 103 9.76 5.95 6.10
N ARG A 104 9.28 4.73 6.28
CA ARG A 104 9.92 3.72 7.14
C ARG A 104 10.92 2.83 6.40
N ALA A 105 11.10 3.04 5.10
CA ALA A 105 12.11 2.31 4.35
C ALA A 105 13.50 2.62 4.91
N ASP A 106 14.43 1.68 4.78
CA ASP A 106 15.79 1.92 5.21
C ASP A 106 16.42 3.05 4.40
N ARG A 107 17.57 3.55 4.89
CA ARG A 107 18.22 4.72 4.28
C ARG A 107 18.51 4.52 2.80
N TYR A 108 18.97 3.33 2.43
CA TYR A 108 19.29 3.03 1.04
C TYR A 108 18.03 3.05 0.17
N SER A 109 16.99 2.37 0.62
CA SER A 109 15.72 2.34 -0.10
C SER A 109 15.10 3.73 -0.24
N ARG A 110 15.26 4.58 0.78
CA ARG A 110 14.76 5.96 0.71
C ARG A 110 15.44 6.78 -0.37
N LYS A 111 16.75 6.57 -0.57
CA LYS A 111 17.47 7.25 -1.65
C LYS A 111 16.92 6.85 -3.02
N LEU A 112 16.53 5.60 -3.19
CA LEU A 112 15.96 5.12 -4.43
C LEU A 112 14.50 5.55 -4.60
N ALA A 113 13.76 5.70 -3.50
CA ALA A 113 12.35 6.02 -3.52
C ALA A 113 12.06 7.48 -3.88
N SER A 114 13.05 8.37 -3.78
CA SER A 114 12.89 9.81 -3.98
C SER A 114 11.71 10.37 -3.19
N SER A 115 11.22 11.53 -3.54
CA SER A 115 10.26 12.29 -2.75
C SER A 115 8.84 11.70 -2.76
N SER A 116 7.91 12.40 -2.09
CA SER A 116 6.49 12.09 -2.06
C SER A 116 5.78 12.41 -3.38
N GLN A 117 6.51 12.84 -4.41
CA GLN A 117 5.92 13.12 -5.72
C GLN A 117 5.50 11.82 -6.40
N LEU A 118 4.47 11.93 -7.23
CA LEU A 118 4.03 10.79 -8.04
C LEU A 118 5.17 10.33 -8.94
N PRO A 119 5.35 9.01 -9.10
CA PRO A 119 6.33 8.49 -10.06
C PRO A 119 6.03 8.99 -11.47
N ILE A 120 7.08 9.20 -12.27
CA ILE A 120 6.92 9.64 -13.66
C ILE A 120 5.99 8.71 -14.42
N ASP A 121 6.12 7.41 -14.19
CA ASP A 121 5.30 6.41 -14.87
C ASP A 121 3.80 6.62 -14.63
N TRP A 122 3.45 7.02 -13.42
CA TRP A 122 2.04 7.28 -13.09
C TRP A 122 1.60 8.65 -13.60
N ALA A 123 2.48 9.64 -13.51
CA ALA A 123 2.18 11.00 -13.98
C ALA A 123 1.98 11.04 -15.50
N GLY A 124 2.65 10.16 -16.25
CA GLY A 124 2.53 10.10 -17.71
C GLY A 124 1.40 9.21 -18.21
N GLN A 125 0.64 8.58 -17.34
CA GLN A 125 -0.48 7.72 -17.76
C GLN A 125 -1.74 8.54 -17.93
N PRO A 126 -2.53 8.23 -18.98
CA PRO A 126 -3.81 8.91 -19.20
C PRO A 126 -4.86 8.56 -18.16
#